data_0f794d4596ebace7bd1a9da68cc6032e
#
_entry.id   0f794d4596ebace7bd1a9da68cc6032e
#
_cell.length_a   1.000
_cell.length_b   1.000
_cell.length_c   1.000
_cell.angle_alpha   90.00
_cell.angle_beta   90.00
_cell.angle_gamma   90.00
#
_symmetry.space_group_name_H-M   'P 1'
#
loop_
_entity.id
_entity.type
_entity.pdbx_description
1 polymer ?
#
loop_
_entity_poly.entity_id
_entity_poly.type
_entity_poly.pdbx_seq_one_letter_code
_entity_poly.pdbx_strand_id
1 'polypeptide(L)'
;MCSRNAKLMLPWVLGILALNLIGLVSCAEVKVVDKTPVVDATELFTSPLKPEDGNHDLAVLAVEFDPPLSYKRLIIRRQALALLAVVENTGTETERNATVRAELTSPEDPGFVLAHEASVESIAPGEIQIVRFARLGEIPYHQTYHLEVSIDPVEGELDLGDNQKAFDIQIDED
;
A
#
# COMPACT_ATOMS: atom_id res chain seq x y z
N MET A 1 -25.42 19.16 77.73
CA MET A 1 -26.81 19.55 77.41
C MET A 1 -26.98 19.30 75.94
N CYS A 2 -27.64 18.25 75.65
CA CYS A 2 -28.93 18.19 74.95
C CYS A 2 -28.84 18.76 73.52
N SER A 3 -29.24 18.16 72.50
CA SER A 3 -30.18 17.09 72.22
C SER A 3 -30.23 16.92 70.68
N ARG A 4 -30.23 15.67 70.26
CA ARG A 4 -31.20 15.00 69.40
C ARG A 4 -31.41 15.48 67.96
N ASN A 5 -31.10 14.53 67.10
CA ASN A 5 -31.99 13.85 66.17
C ASN A 5 -32.52 14.61 64.95
N ALA A 6 -32.20 14.14 63.78
CA ALA A 6 -33.23 13.45 63.02
C ALA A 6 -32.60 12.78 61.78
N LYS A 7 -32.87 11.53 61.70
CA LYS A 7 -32.81 10.72 60.49
C LYS A 7 -33.78 11.28 59.46
N LEU A 8 -33.36 11.36 58.21
CA LEU A 8 -34.29 10.94 57.13
C LEU A 8 -33.52 10.21 56.08
N MET A 9 -33.96 9.03 55.91
CA MET A 9 -33.64 8.08 54.84
C MET A 9 -34.30 8.54 53.54
N LEU A 10 -33.68 8.11 52.53
CA LEU A 10 -34.26 7.39 51.37
C LEU A 10 -34.06 8.08 50.02
N PRO A 11 -34.18 7.24 49.03
CA PRO A 11 -33.10 6.81 48.14
C PRO A 11 -33.48 7.09 46.68
N TRP A 12 -32.67 6.51 45.83
CA TRP A 12 -33.03 6.25 44.42
C TRP A 12 -33.08 7.46 43.51
N VAL A 13 -32.24 7.55 42.54
CA VAL A 13 -32.38 6.79 41.27
C VAL A 13 -31.05 6.69 40.59
N LEU A 14 -30.66 5.48 40.34
CA LEU A 14 -29.71 5.12 39.31
C LEU A 14 -30.16 5.72 37.97
N GLY A 15 -29.35 6.54 37.38
CA GLY A 15 -29.42 6.91 35.99
C GLY A 15 -28.06 6.69 35.38
N ILE A 16 -27.73 5.44 35.09
CA ILE A 16 -26.58 5.12 34.22
C ILE A 16 -27.00 5.51 32.82
N LEU A 17 -26.67 6.74 32.45
CA LEU A 17 -26.69 7.12 31.06
C LEU A 17 -25.32 6.73 30.46
N ALA A 18 -25.24 5.47 30.06
CA ALA A 18 -24.16 5.01 29.22
C ALA A 18 -24.30 5.71 27.85
N LEU A 19 -23.64 6.84 27.75
CA LEU A 19 -23.47 7.50 26.47
C LEU A 19 -22.46 6.66 25.68
N ASN A 20 -22.98 5.70 24.90
CA ASN A 20 -22.22 5.04 23.86
C ASN A 20 -21.87 6.11 22.81
N LEU A 21 -20.73 6.78 22.99
CA LEU A 21 -20.04 7.42 21.89
C LEU A 21 -19.47 6.30 21.03
N ILE A 22 -20.26 5.81 20.10
CA ILE A 22 -19.76 5.09 18.93
C ILE A 22 -19.03 6.15 18.13
N GLY A 23 -17.73 6.28 18.37
CA GLY A 23 -16.86 7.01 17.48
C GLY A 23 -16.87 6.30 16.13
N LEU A 24 -17.61 6.88 15.20
CA LEU A 24 -17.46 6.54 13.79
C LEU A 24 -16.02 6.93 13.43
N VAL A 25 -15.15 5.95 13.42
CA VAL A 25 -13.84 6.07 12.77
C VAL A 25 -14.16 6.11 11.28
N SER A 26 -14.32 7.32 10.75
CA SER A 26 -14.34 7.53 9.31
C SER A 26 -12.93 7.22 8.83
N CYS A 27 -12.77 6.08 8.21
CA CYS A 27 -11.55 5.76 7.47
C CYS A 27 -11.63 6.51 6.15
N ALA A 28 -10.73 7.46 5.93
CA ALA A 28 -10.55 8.06 4.61
C ALA A 28 -10.31 6.93 3.61
N GLU A 29 -11.15 6.84 2.61
CA GLU A 29 -11.03 5.83 1.57
C GLU A 29 -10.03 6.32 0.53
N VAL A 30 -8.90 5.64 0.40
CA VAL A 30 -7.97 5.84 -0.72
C VAL A 30 -8.49 5.02 -1.89
N LYS A 31 -8.99 5.70 -2.90
CA LYS A 31 -9.42 5.05 -4.13
C LYS A 31 -8.22 4.93 -5.05
N VAL A 32 -7.71 3.72 -5.20
CA VAL A 32 -6.69 3.37 -6.20
C VAL A 32 -7.44 2.98 -7.47
N VAL A 33 -7.24 3.73 -8.53
CA VAL A 33 -7.76 3.39 -9.85
C VAL A 33 -6.65 2.70 -10.62
N ASP A 34 -6.69 1.37 -10.64
CA ASP A 34 -5.77 0.58 -11.44
C ASP A 34 -6.10 0.78 -12.93
N LYS A 35 -5.13 1.24 -13.70
CA LYS A 35 -5.24 1.40 -15.15
C LYS A 35 -4.93 0.10 -15.89
N THR A 36 -4.41 -0.91 -15.20
CA THR A 36 -4.23 -2.21 -15.82
C THR A 36 -5.60 -2.86 -16.05
N PRO A 37 -5.83 -3.56 -17.16
CA PRO A 37 -7.05 -4.31 -17.34
C PRO A 37 -7.19 -5.29 -16.16
N VAL A 38 -8.36 -5.26 -15.51
CA VAL A 38 -8.71 -6.19 -14.44
C VAL A 38 -8.62 -7.59 -15.02
N VAL A 39 -7.50 -8.26 -14.82
CA VAL A 39 -7.39 -9.69 -15.07
C VAL A 39 -8.11 -10.34 -13.89
N ASP A 40 -9.16 -11.09 -14.17
CA ASP A 40 -9.91 -11.82 -13.15
C ASP A 40 -8.93 -12.67 -12.34
N ALA A 41 -8.91 -12.48 -11.02
CA ALA A 41 -8.01 -13.22 -10.13
C ALA A 41 -8.12 -14.75 -10.29
N THR A 42 -9.19 -15.23 -10.92
CA THR A 42 -9.39 -16.63 -11.25
C THR A 42 -8.51 -17.08 -12.43
N GLU A 43 -8.07 -16.16 -13.30
CA GLU A 43 -7.19 -16.51 -14.41
C GLU A 43 -5.70 -16.57 -14.01
N LEU A 44 -5.32 -15.91 -12.90
CA LEU A 44 -3.94 -15.92 -12.39
C LEU A 44 -3.47 -17.31 -11.93
N PHE A 45 -4.40 -18.26 -11.67
CA PHE A 45 -4.06 -19.60 -11.21
C PHE A 45 -4.17 -20.70 -12.27
N THR A 46 -4.50 -20.37 -13.51
CA THR A 46 -4.74 -21.36 -14.57
C THR A 46 -3.81 -21.25 -15.78
N SER A 47 -2.81 -20.37 -15.77
CA SER A 47 -1.79 -20.42 -16.80
C SER A 47 -0.97 -21.71 -16.62
N PRO A 48 -1.02 -22.65 -17.58
CA PRO A 48 -0.14 -23.80 -17.51
C PRO A 48 1.29 -23.31 -17.62
N LEU A 49 2.11 -23.61 -16.61
CA LEU A 49 3.55 -23.47 -16.67
C LEU A 49 4.02 -24.20 -17.95
N LYS A 50 4.40 -23.45 -18.96
CA LYS A 50 5.06 -23.97 -20.13
C LYS A 50 6.55 -24.00 -19.82
N PRO A 51 7.16 -25.14 -19.58
CA PRO A 51 8.59 -25.24 -19.43
C PRO A 51 9.20 -25.12 -20.83
N GLU A 52 9.74 -23.98 -21.15
CA GLU A 52 10.66 -23.84 -22.29
C GLU A 52 11.99 -23.31 -21.77
N ASP A 53 13.06 -23.92 -22.27
CA ASP A 53 14.45 -23.77 -21.89
C ASP A 53 14.83 -22.36 -21.44
N GLY A 54 15.18 -22.22 -20.15
CA GLY A 54 15.81 -20.99 -19.62
C GLY A 54 14.96 -19.74 -19.76
N ASN A 55 13.68 -19.79 -19.39
CA ASN A 55 12.83 -18.61 -19.43
C ASN A 55 13.19 -17.69 -18.26
N HIS A 56 13.63 -16.48 -18.61
CA HIS A 56 13.86 -15.38 -17.69
C HIS A 56 12.62 -14.51 -17.66
N ASP A 57 12.07 -14.29 -16.50
CA ASP A 57 10.79 -13.58 -16.38
C ASP A 57 10.57 -13.08 -14.95
N LEU A 58 10.37 -11.79 -14.79
CA LEU A 58 10.13 -11.11 -13.53
C LEU A 58 8.83 -10.31 -13.59
N ALA A 59 8.01 -10.41 -12.56
CA ALA A 59 6.73 -9.73 -12.51
C ALA A 59 6.59 -8.85 -11.26
N VAL A 60 5.95 -7.69 -11.40
CA VAL A 60 5.43 -6.90 -10.28
C VAL A 60 4.01 -7.36 -9.99
N LEU A 61 3.78 -8.04 -8.86
CA LEU A 61 2.47 -8.58 -8.51
C LEU A 61 1.55 -7.56 -7.86
N ALA A 62 2.06 -6.83 -6.86
CA ALA A 62 1.28 -5.90 -6.06
C ALA A 62 2.13 -4.75 -5.54
N VAL A 63 1.45 -3.65 -5.21
CA VAL A 63 2.07 -2.46 -4.64
C VAL A 63 1.18 -1.93 -3.52
N GLU A 64 1.77 -1.57 -2.37
CA GLU A 64 1.04 -1.06 -1.21
C GLU A 64 1.84 0.00 -0.45
N PHE A 65 1.17 1.01 0.09
CA PHE A 65 1.77 1.94 1.06
C PHE A 65 1.63 1.42 2.49
N ASP A 66 2.72 1.47 3.26
CA ASP A 66 2.76 1.09 4.67
C ASP A 66 3.25 2.27 5.55
N PRO A 67 2.36 2.86 6.34
CA PRO A 67 0.91 2.67 6.40
C PRO A 67 0.19 3.23 5.15
N PRO A 68 -1.08 2.85 4.91
CA PRO A 68 -1.85 3.34 3.76
C PRO A 68 -1.84 4.85 3.63
N LEU A 69 -1.71 5.35 2.41
CA LEU A 69 -1.72 6.77 2.08
C LEU A 69 -3.10 7.35 2.40
N SER A 70 -3.16 8.52 3.07
CA SER A 70 -4.42 9.19 3.37
C SER A 70 -4.19 10.68 3.65
N TYR A 71 -5.24 11.50 3.46
CA TYR A 71 -5.23 12.94 3.77
C TYR A 71 -4.66 13.24 5.16
N LYS A 72 -5.19 12.59 6.19
CA LYS A 72 -4.74 12.80 7.59
C LYS A 72 -3.28 12.50 7.79
N ARG A 73 -2.73 11.52 7.08
CA ARG A 73 -1.30 11.17 7.18
C ARG A 73 -0.42 12.18 6.49
N LEU A 74 -0.84 12.66 5.33
CA LEU A 74 -0.09 13.65 4.56
C LEU A 74 -0.07 15.02 5.25
N ILE A 75 -1.24 15.51 5.72
CA ILE A 75 -1.36 16.85 6.29
C ILE A 75 -1.07 16.89 7.79
N ILE A 76 -1.69 16.00 8.58
CA ILE A 76 -1.74 16.14 10.04
C ILE A 76 -0.57 15.43 10.70
N ARG A 77 -0.21 14.29 10.25
CA ARG A 77 0.76 13.42 10.96
C ARG A 77 2.16 13.43 10.38
N ARG A 78 2.34 13.79 9.13
CA ARG A 78 3.64 13.77 8.43
C ARG A 78 4.46 12.52 8.79
N GLN A 79 3.78 11.37 8.81
CA GLN A 79 4.42 10.11 9.16
C GLN A 79 5.29 9.64 8.01
N ALA A 80 6.43 9.06 8.37
CA ALA A 80 7.23 8.34 7.39
C ALA A 80 6.39 7.20 6.78
N LEU A 81 6.28 7.21 5.47
CA LEU A 81 5.63 6.19 4.67
C LEU A 81 6.70 5.28 4.07
N ALA A 82 6.34 4.04 3.87
CA ALA A 82 7.07 3.13 3.03
C ALA A 82 6.18 2.68 1.89
N LEU A 83 6.78 2.31 0.78
CA LEU A 83 6.14 1.61 -0.31
C LEU A 83 6.62 0.16 -0.31
N LEU A 84 5.72 -0.77 -0.47
CA LEU A 84 5.98 -2.19 -0.61
C LEU A 84 5.66 -2.59 -2.03
N ALA A 85 6.61 -3.18 -2.73
CA ALA A 85 6.41 -3.80 -4.02
C ALA A 85 6.60 -5.31 -3.86
N VAL A 86 5.64 -6.08 -4.32
CA VAL A 86 5.71 -7.55 -4.35
C VAL A 86 6.17 -7.94 -5.74
N VAL A 87 7.29 -8.63 -5.82
CA VAL A 87 7.88 -9.11 -7.08
C VAL A 87 7.97 -10.63 -7.06
N GLU A 88 7.79 -11.25 -8.21
CA GLU A 88 7.88 -12.70 -8.39
C GLU A 88 8.81 -13.00 -9.55
N ASN A 89 9.54 -14.10 -9.44
CA ASN A 89 10.22 -14.70 -10.57
C ASN A 89 9.29 -15.77 -11.17
N THR A 90 8.66 -15.42 -12.28
CA THR A 90 7.75 -16.30 -13.03
C THR A 90 8.50 -17.14 -14.06
N GLY A 91 9.80 -16.93 -14.20
CA GLY A 91 10.69 -17.71 -15.05
C GLY A 91 11.12 -19.03 -14.44
N THR A 92 12.04 -19.70 -15.12
CA THR A 92 12.60 -21.00 -14.71
C THR A 92 14.04 -20.92 -14.24
N GLU A 93 14.66 -19.74 -14.39
CA GLU A 93 16.03 -19.48 -13.98
C GLU A 93 16.06 -18.58 -12.74
N THR A 94 17.14 -18.67 -11.96
CA THR A 94 17.35 -17.77 -10.82
C THR A 94 17.87 -16.43 -11.31
N GLU A 95 17.11 -15.37 -11.05
CA GLU A 95 17.51 -14.01 -11.38
C GLU A 95 18.39 -13.40 -10.29
N ARG A 96 19.32 -12.53 -10.70
CA ARG A 96 20.27 -11.89 -9.79
C ARG A 96 20.39 -10.40 -10.07
N ASN A 97 20.55 -9.63 -8.96
CA ASN A 97 20.76 -8.18 -9.04
C ASN A 97 19.66 -7.45 -9.81
N ALA A 98 18.41 -7.93 -9.68
CA ALA A 98 17.27 -7.25 -10.26
C ALA A 98 17.03 -5.91 -9.58
N THR A 99 16.76 -4.87 -10.35
CA THR A 99 16.49 -3.52 -9.83
C THR A 99 15.01 -3.22 -9.91
N VAL A 100 14.43 -2.88 -8.77
CA VAL A 100 13.04 -2.43 -8.68
C VAL A 100 13.03 -0.92 -8.49
N ARG A 101 12.23 -0.21 -9.29
CA ARG A 101 12.04 1.23 -9.23
C ARG A 101 10.63 1.58 -8.82
N ALA A 102 10.51 2.68 -8.12
CA ALA A 102 9.22 3.27 -7.79
C ALA A 102 9.29 4.77 -8.01
N GLU A 103 8.32 5.31 -8.72
CA GLU A 103 8.18 6.73 -8.97
C GLU A 103 6.77 7.20 -8.62
N LEU A 104 6.69 8.25 -7.80
CA LEU A 104 5.45 8.91 -7.44
C LEU A 104 5.49 10.35 -7.93
N THR A 105 4.52 10.71 -8.74
CA THR A 105 4.36 12.06 -9.30
C THR A 105 2.98 12.61 -8.99
N SER A 106 2.75 13.90 -9.24
CA SER A 106 1.42 14.50 -9.17
C SER A 106 1.17 15.38 -10.39
N PRO A 107 -0.01 15.26 -11.03
CA PRO A 107 -0.40 16.17 -12.11
C PRO A 107 -0.64 17.60 -11.61
N GLU A 108 -0.87 17.79 -10.31
CA GLU A 108 -1.07 19.10 -9.69
C GLU A 108 0.23 19.87 -9.45
N ASP A 109 1.34 19.15 -9.34
CA ASP A 109 2.69 19.70 -9.22
C ASP A 109 3.65 18.95 -10.15
N PRO A 110 3.87 19.42 -11.37
CA PRO A 110 4.77 18.77 -12.30
C PRO A 110 6.25 18.76 -11.86
N GLY A 111 6.59 19.55 -10.84
CA GLY A 111 7.92 19.55 -10.23
C GLY A 111 8.10 18.49 -9.14
N PHE A 112 7.02 17.91 -8.67
CA PHE A 112 7.07 16.85 -7.66
C PHE A 112 7.35 15.51 -8.33
N VAL A 113 8.52 14.97 -8.06
CA VAL A 113 8.93 13.61 -8.45
C VAL A 113 9.63 12.97 -7.26
N LEU A 114 9.10 11.86 -6.78
CA LEU A 114 9.70 11.05 -5.74
C LEU A 114 10.08 9.71 -6.34
N ALA A 115 11.37 9.50 -6.57
CA ALA A 115 11.89 8.29 -7.18
C ALA A 115 12.80 7.53 -6.22
N HIS A 116 12.62 6.22 -6.16
CA HIS A 116 13.40 5.29 -5.35
C HIS A 116 13.79 4.05 -6.15
N GLU A 117 14.94 3.50 -5.79
CA GLU A 117 15.43 2.24 -6.34
C GLU A 117 15.80 1.28 -5.21
N ALA A 118 15.61 0.00 -5.44
CA ALA A 118 16.05 -1.07 -4.56
C ALA A 118 16.51 -2.27 -5.39
N SER A 119 17.51 -3.00 -4.88
CA SER A 119 18.04 -4.18 -5.54
C SER A 119 17.60 -5.44 -4.83
N VAL A 120 17.19 -6.45 -5.61
CA VAL A 120 16.96 -7.82 -5.20
C VAL A 120 18.20 -8.63 -5.57
N GLU A 121 18.94 -9.11 -4.56
CA GLU A 121 20.22 -9.81 -4.79
C GLU A 121 20.02 -11.13 -5.57
N SER A 122 18.96 -11.86 -5.25
CA SER A 122 18.63 -13.12 -5.92
C SER A 122 17.17 -13.45 -5.70
N ILE A 123 16.50 -13.96 -6.73
CA ILE A 123 15.12 -14.46 -6.65
C ILE A 123 15.04 -15.76 -7.46
N ALA A 124 14.72 -16.86 -6.76
CA ALA A 124 14.62 -18.18 -7.37
C ALA A 124 13.31 -18.34 -8.16
N PRO A 125 13.22 -19.30 -9.11
CA PRO A 125 11.98 -19.61 -9.82
C PRO A 125 10.80 -19.82 -8.88
N GLY A 126 9.69 -19.11 -9.11
CA GLY A 126 8.48 -19.16 -8.30
C GLY A 126 8.62 -18.49 -6.92
N GLU A 127 9.75 -17.85 -6.63
CA GLU A 127 9.93 -17.10 -5.40
C GLU A 127 9.25 -15.74 -5.50
N ILE A 128 8.59 -15.36 -4.39
CA ILE A 128 7.98 -14.03 -4.21
C ILE A 128 8.77 -13.29 -3.15
N GLN A 129 9.17 -12.05 -3.46
CA GLN A 129 9.87 -11.17 -2.54
C GLN A 129 9.12 -9.85 -2.35
N ILE A 130 9.21 -9.29 -1.13
CA ILE A 130 8.67 -7.97 -0.81
C ILE A 130 9.83 -6.98 -0.76
N VAL A 131 9.84 -6.08 -1.72
CA VAL A 131 10.79 -4.98 -1.80
C VAL A 131 10.20 -3.79 -1.04
N ARG A 132 10.93 -3.32 -0.01
CA ARG A 132 10.48 -2.22 0.82
C ARG A 132 11.28 -0.96 0.55
N PHE A 133 10.65 0.06 -0.01
CA PHE A 133 11.18 1.41 -0.10
C PHE A 133 10.86 2.15 1.20
N ALA A 134 11.80 2.13 2.13
CA ALA A 134 11.64 2.78 3.42
C ALA A 134 11.95 4.28 3.31
N ARG A 135 11.22 5.09 4.07
CA ARG A 135 11.46 6.53 4.17
C ARG A 135 11.34 7.24 2.83
N LEU A 136 10.17 7.15 2.23
CA LEU A 136 9.88 7.82 0.95
C LEU A 136 10.12 9.35 0.98
N GLY A 137 10.38 9.94 2.14
CA GLY A 137 10.54 11.37 2.30
C GLY A 137 9.22 12.08 2.62
N GLU A 138 9.23 13.39 2.48
CA GLU A 138 8.01 14.20 2.63
C GLU A 138 7.22 14.11 1.32
N ILE A 139 6.00 13.58 1.41
CA ILE A 139 5.04 13.61 0.31
C ILE A 139 4.12 14.80 0.57
N PRO A 140 4.17 15.87 -0.24
CA PRO A 140 3.23 16.99 -0.13
C PRO A 140 1.81 16.50 -0.38
N TYR A 141 0.82 17.17 0.19
CA TYR A 141 -0.56 16.84 -0.12
C TYR A 141 -0.94 17.33 -1.51
N HIS A 142 -1.41 16.39 -2.32
CA HIS A 142 -2.10 16.59 -3.58
C HIS A 142 -3.35 15.71 -3.60
N GLN A 143 -4.34 16.10 -4.35
CA GLN A 143 -5.56 15.31 -4.48
C GLN A 143 -5.33 14.06 -5.33
N THR A 144 -4.40 14.15 -6.27
CA THR A 144 -4.11 13.06 -7.21
C THR A 144 -2.61 12.80 -7.30
N TYR A 145 -2.26 11.52 -7.30
CA TYR A 145 -0.90 11.05 -7.61
C TYR A 145 -0.95 10.01 -8.71
N HIS A 146 0.16 9.92 -9.42
CA HIS A 146 0.47 8.82 -10.30
C HIS A 146 1.66 8.05 -9.73
N LEU A 147 1.44 6.77 -9.42
CA LEU A 147 2.47 5.85 -8.93
C LEU A 147 2.82 4.86 -10.02
N GLU A 148 4.09 4.75 -10.34
CA GLU A 148 4.63 3.73 -11.21
C GLU A 148 5.63 2.88 -10.44
N VAL A 149 5.52 1.56 -10.55
CA VAL A 149 6.50 0.62 -10.00
C VAL A 149 6.91 -0.32 -11.11
N SER A 150 8.22 -0.45 -11.32
CA SER A 150 8.78 -1.32 -12.35
C SER A 150 9.94 -2.14 -11.82
N ILE A 151 10.19 -3.27 -12.45
CA ILE A 151 11.42 -4.06 -12.31
C ILE A 151 12.18 -4.01 -13.63
N ASP A 152 13.50 -3.80 -13.58
CA ASP A 152 14.30 -3.77 -14.79
C ASP A 152 14.27 -5.14 -15.47
N PRO A 153 14.08 -5.16 -16.79
CA PRO A 153 14.14 -6.42 -17.54
C PRO A 153 15.47 -7.15 -17.35
N VAL A 154 15.39 -8.46 -17.23
CA VAL A 154 16.57 -9.33 -17.22
C VAL A 154 16.93 -9.78 -18.63
N GLU A 155 18.20 -10.16 -18.84
CA GLU A 155 18.65 -10.60 -20.16
C GLU A 155 17.93 -11.88 -20.59
N GLY A 156 17.28 -11.85 -21.73
CA GLY A 156 16.52 -12.98 -22.27
C GLY A 156 15.05 -12.99 -21.91
N GLU A 157 14.57 -12.04 -21.14
CA GLU A 157 13.16 -11.87 -20.80
C GLU A 157 12.33 -11.51 -22.04
N LEU A 158 11.22 -12.20 -22.23
CA LEU A 158 10.35 -12.02 -23.39
C LEU A 158 9.05 -11.33 -23.08
N ASP A 159 8.50 -11.54 -21.87
CA ASP A 159 7.31 -10.83 -21.41
C ASP A 159 7.71 -9.66 -20.55
N LEU A 160 7.53 -8.46 -21.07
CA LEU A 160 7.82 -7.21 -20.37
C LEU A 160 6.54 -6.53 -19.89
N GLY A 161 5.38 -7.17 -20.10
CA GLY A 161 4.08 -6.56 -19.83
C GLY A 161 3.74 -6.50 -18.34
N ASP A 162 4.30 -7.39 -17.54
CA ASP A 162 4.08 -7.49 -16.11
C ASP A 162 5.25 -6.98 -15.26
N ASN A 163 6.34 -6.52 -15.90
CA ASN A 163 7.45 -5.85 -15.23
C ASN A 163 7.06 -4.49 -14.65
N GLN A 164 5.88 -3.99 -14.93
CA GLN A 164 5.46 -2.66 -14.52
C GLN A 164 3.99 -2.64 -14.09
N LYS A 165 3.73 -1.84 -13.03
CA LYS A 165 2.37 -1.46 -12.63
C LYS A 165 2.27 0.04 -12.42
N ALA A 166 1.18 0.63 -12.91
CA ALA A 166 0.89 2.04 -12.76
C ALA A 166 -0.49 2.26 -12.16
N PHE A 167 -0.61 3.21 -11.23
CA PHE A 167 -1.81 3.52 -10.49
C PHE A 167 -2.08 5.01 -10.46
N ASP A 168 -3.31 5.42 -10.66
CA ASP A 168 -3.77 6.76 -10.28
C ASP A 168 -4.40 6.68 -8.89
N ILE A 169 -3.88 7.47 -7.96
CA ILE A 169 -4.29 7.47 -6.56
C ILE A 169 -5.03 8.78 -6.29
N GLN A 170 -6.25 8.69 -5.81
CA GLN A 170 -7.04 9.84 -5.38
C GLN A 170 -7.12 9.86 -3.86
N ILE A 171 -6.89 11.03 -3.27
CA ILE A 171 -6.95 11.27 -1.83
C ILE A 171 -8.18 12.10 -1.54
N ASP A 172 -9.15 11.49 -0.88
CA ASP A 172 -10.36 12.18 -0.44
C ASP A 172 -10.11 12.91 0.89
N GLU A 173 -10.63 14.13 1.00
CA GLU A 173 -10.64 14.90 2.24
C GLU A 173 -11.85 14.47 3.09
N ASP A 174 -11.62 13.70 4.17
CA ASP A 174 -12.63 13.31 5.16
C ASP A 174 -12.52 14.12 6.46
#